data_76a7823969f9f61b6f03ebd1198caa0e
#
_entry.id   76a7823969f9f61b6f03ebd1198caa0e
#
_cell.length_a   1.000
_cell.length_b   1.000
_cell.length_c   1.000
_cell.angle_alpha   90.00
_cell.angle_beta   90.00
_cell.angle_gamma   90.00
#
_symmetry.space_group_name_H-M   'P 1'
#
loop_
_entity.id
_entity.type
_entity.pdbx_description
1 polymer ?
#
loop_
_entity_poly.entity_id
_entity_poly.type
_entity_poly.pdbx_seq_one_letter_code
_entity_poly.pdbx_strand_id
1 'polypeptide(L)'
;MKKYDRLIFVSNSDTCRGPMAEAILKSKFLLSELEVESRGLVVLFPEPVNQKAEAILASHGLTMKDHTAKMLEQEDFDERTLILVMEDALKQRIFQEHENVQNTWQLSEYIKEETD
;
A
#
# COMPACT_ATOMS: atom_id res chain seq x y z
N MET A 1 -3.90 -10.32 18.99
CA MET A 1 -3.85 -9.51 17.76
C MET A 1 -2.54 -8.73 17.71
N LYS A 2 -1.86 -8.81 16.58
CA LYS A 2 -0.62 -8.09 16.40
C LYS A 2 -0.89 -6.62 16.12
N LYS A 3 -0.12 -5.74 16.74
CA LYS A 3 -0.32 -4.31 16.62
C LYS A 3 0.75 -3.70 15.70
N TYR A 4 0.30 -2.90 14.73
CA TYR A 4 1.18 -2.26 13.76
C TYR A 4 1.15 -0.75 13.91
N ASP A 5 2.27 -0.11 13.60
CA ASP A 5 2.39 1.35 13.58
C ASP A 5 2.27 1.88 12.17
N ARG A 6 2.52 1.04 11.16
CA ARG A 6 2.55 1.45 9.77
C ARG A 6 1.89 0.40 8.90
N LEU A 7 1.17 0.88 7.88
CA LEU A 7 0.53 0.04 6.88
C LEU A 7 0.98 0.51 5.51
N ILE A 8 1.47 -0.43 4.69
CA ILE A 8 1.91 -0.11 3.34
C ILE A 8 1.09 -0.92 2.34
N PHE A 9 0.44 -0.22 1.41
CA PHE A 9 -0.21 -0.86 0.27
C PHE A 9 0.80 -0.99 -0.85
N VAL A 10 0.96 -2.18 -1.41
CA VAL A 10 1.92 -2.44 -2.48
C VAL A 10 1.19 -2.82 -3.76
N SER A 11 1.48 -2.09 -4.84
CA SER A 11 0.98 -2.37 -6.17
C SER A 11 2.16 -2.46 -7.12
N ASN A 12 1.91 -2.61 -8.42
CA ASN A 12 3.01 -2.74 -9.37
C ASN A 12 3.82 -1.44 -9.49
N SER A 13 3.16 -0.32 -9.75
CA SER A 13 3.84 0.95 -10.04
C SER A 13 3.64 2.06 -9.02
N ASP A 14 2.80 1.82 -7.99
CA ASP A 14 2.45 2.84 -6.97
C ASP A 14 1.84 4.11 -7.58
N THR A 15 1.02 3.94 -8.62
CA THR A 15 0.39 5.09 -9.30
C THR A 15 -1.14 5.01 -9.39
N CYS A 16 -1.74 3.89 -9.02
CA CYS A 16 -3.19 3.72 -9.17
C CYS A 16 -3.82 3.07 -7.93
N ARG A 17 -3.88 1.73 -7.88
CA ARG A 17 -4.61 1.03 -6.81
C ARG A 17 -4.03 1.25 -5.42
N GLY A 18 -2.71 1.21 -5.30
CA GLY A 18 -2.05 1.44 -4.02
C GLY A 18 -2.36 2.83 -3.45
N PRO A 19 -2.07 3.90 -4.20
CA PRO A 19 -2.41 5.25 -3.74
C PRO A 19 -3.89 5.47 -3.47
N MET A 20 -4.78 4.86 -4.27
CA MET A 20 -6.21 4.95 -4.01
C MET A 20 -6.58 4.32 -2.68
N ALA A 21 -6.03 3.13 -2.40
CA ALA A 21 -6.26 2.45 -1.12
C ALA A 21 -5.74 3.29 0.04
N GLU A 22 -4.57 3.87 -0.12
CA GLU A 22 -3.98 4.75 0.89
C GLU A 22 -4.90 5.94 1.18
N ALA A 23 -5.39 6.63 0.15
CA ALA A 23 -6.25 7.80 0.30
C ALA A 23 -7.57 7.43 0.99
N ILE A 24 -8.17 6.32 0.58
CA ILE A 24 -9.44 5.88 1.17
C ILE A 24 -9.27 5.56 2.65
N LEU A 25 -8.22 4.82 2.98
CA LEU A 25 -8.01 4.41 4.37
C LEU A 25 -7.68 5.61 5.25
N LYS A 26 -6.84 6.53 4.78
CA LYS A 26 -6.52 7.75 5.52
C LYS A 26 -7.77 8.56 5.84
N SER A 27 -8.73 8.59 4.92
CA SER A 27 -9.96 9.36 5.13
C SER A 27 -10.83 8.77 6.25
N LYS A 28 -10.66 7.48 6.56
CA LYS A 28 -11.44 6.79 7.57
C LYS A 28 -10.78 6.75 8.95
N PHE A 29 -9.48 6.99 9.02
CA PHE A 29 -8.71 6.87 10.26
C PHE A 29 -7.96 8.15 10.60
N LEU A 30 -8.66 9.28 10.52
CA LEU A 30 -8.07 10.61 10.74
C LEU A 30 -7.42 10.77 12.12
N LEU A 31 -7.92 10.06 13.12
CA LEU A 31 -7.40 10.16 14.49
C LEU A 31 -6.52 8.97 14.89
N SER A 32 -6.21 8.10 13.93
CA SER A 32 -5.35 6.95 14.19
C SER A 32 -3.88 7.35 14.19
N GLU A 33 -3.10 6.68 15.03
CA GLU A 33 -1.65 6.83 15.02
C GLU A 33 -0.99 5.96 13.94
N LEU A 34 -1.79 5.20 13.21
CA LEU A 34 -1.31 4.34 12.15
C LEU A 34 -0.88 5.18 10.94
N GLU A 35 0.37 5.01 10.53
CA GLU A 35 0.85 5.63 9.30
C GLU A 35 0.44 4.76 8.12
N VAL A 36 -0.16 5.38 7.10
CA VAL A 36 -0.59 4.66 5.90
C VAL A 36 0.19 5.19 4.70
N GLU A 37 0.84 4.27 3.99
CA GLU A 37 1.69 4.61 2.85
C GLU A 37 1.42 3.65 1.71
N SER A 38 2.03 3.92 0.55
CA SER A 38 1.98 3.00 -0.59
C SER A 38 3.35 2.90 -1.23
N ARG A 39 3.58 1.77 -1.93
CA ARG A 39 4.85 1.48 -2.61
C ARG A 39 4.56 0.70 -3.88
N GLY A 40 5.54 0.68 -4.79
CA GLY A 40 5.48 -0.11 -6.01
C GLY A 40 6.65 -1.06 -6.12
N LEU A 41 6.46 -2.15 -6.85
CA LEU A 41 7.56 -3.08 -7.11
C LEU A 41 8.45 -2.61 -8.26
N VAL A 42 7.86 -1.92 -9.24
CA VAL A 42 8.60 -1.41 -10.40
C VAL A 42 8.37 0.10 -10.48
N VAL A 43 9.29 0.86 -9.93
CA VAL A 43 9.23 2.33 -9.94
C VAL A 43 10.54 2.84 -10.52
N LEU A 44 10.50 3.24 -11.77
CA LEU A 44 11.70 3.72 -12.47
C LEU A 44 12.03 5.16 -12.12
N PHE A 45 11.02 5.96 -11.81
CA PHE A 45 11.19 7.35 -11.38
C PHE A 45 9.93 7.78 -10.61
N PRO A 46 10.00 8.84 -9.79
CA PRO A 46 8.85 9.26 -8.97
C PRO A 46 7.75 9.86 -9.84
N GLU A 47 6.76 9.04 -10.20
CA GLU A 47 5.61 9.46 -10.98
C GLU A 47 4.46 9.92 -10.08
N PRO A 48 3.64 10.87 -10.53
CA PRO A 48 2.42 11.22 -9.82
C PRO A 48 1.36 10.13 -9.96
N VAL A 49 0.31 10.24 -9.18
CA VAL A 49 -0.83 9.34 -9.27
C VAL A 49 -1.44 9.43 -10.68
N ASN A 50 -1.86 8.28 -11.21
CA ASN A 50 -2.54 8.18 -12.48
C ASN A 50 -3.74 9.15 -12.54
N GLN A 51 -3.91 9.87 -13.66
CA GLN A 51 -4.95 10.88 -13.78
C GLN A 51 -6.37 10.33 -13.59
N LYS A 52 -6.62 9.11 -14.08
CA LYS A 52 -7.94 8.48 -13.90
C LYS A 52 -8.21 8.16 -12.43
N ALA A 53 -7.19 7.69 -11.73
CA ALA A 53 -7.30 7.40 -10.30
C ALA A 53 -7.56 8.68 -9.52
N GLU A 54 -6.83 9.76 -9.82
CA GLU A 54 -7.04 11.04 -9.14
C GLU A 54 -8.46 11.59 -9.40
N ALA A 55 -8.96 11.42 -10.62
CA ALA A 55 -10.32 11.87 -10.96
C ALA A 55 -11.37 11.10 -10.15
N ILE A 56 -11.18 9.79 -9.98
CA ILE A 56 -12.08 8.96 -9.16
C ILE A 56 -12.02 9.41 -7.71
N LEU A 57 -10.82 9.63 -7.17
CA LEU A 57 -10.66 10.10 -5.80
C LEU A 57 -11.34 11.45 -5.61
N ALA A 58 -11.17 12.37 -6.55
CA ALA A 58 -11.77 13.69 -6.49
C ALA A 58 -13.30 13.60 -6.45
N SER A 59 -13.89 12.66 -7.17
CA SER A 59 -15.34 12.47 -7.16
C SER A 59 -15.86 12.02 -5.79
N HIS A 60 -14.98 11.53 -4.93
CA HIS A 60 -15.31 11.13 -3.56
C HIS A 60 -14.74 12.12 -2.52
N GLY A 61 -14.31 13.30 -2.97
CA GLY A 61 -13.77 14.32 -2.06
C GLY A 61 -12.38 14.02 -1.54
N LEU A 62 -11.64 13.16 -2.23
CA LEU A 62 -10.30 12.73 -1.81
C LEU A 62 -9.25 13.16 -2.84
N THR A 63 -7.99 13.20 -2.44
CA THR A 63 -6.90 13.50 -3.35
C THR A 63 -5.59 12.87 -2.90
N MET A 64 -4.76 12.52 -3.89
CA MET A 64 -3.37 12.09 -3.67
C MET A 64 -2.46 12.87 -4.61
N LYS A 65 -2.83 14.12 -4.92
CA LYS A 65 -2.08 14.95 -5.87
C LYS A 65 -0.63 15.18 -5.47
N ASP A 66 -0.33 15.10 -4.18
CA ASP A 66 1.04 15.31 -3.68
C ASP A 66 1.84 14.00 -3.58
N HIS A 67 1.20 12.88 -3.92
CA HIS A 67 1.87 11.59 -3.89
C HIS A 67 2.79 11.41 -5.09
N THR A 68 3.98 10.83 -4.84
CA THR A 68 4.85 10.37 -5.91
C THR A 68 5.17 8.90 -5.69
N ALA A 69 5.25 8.15 -6.79
CA ALA A 69 5.53 6.72 -6.73
C ALA A 69 6.87 6.46 -6.05
N LYS A 70 6.89 5.48 -5.15
CA LYS A 70 8.07 5.11 -4.40
C LYS A 70 8.23 3.60 -4.39
N MET A 71 9.45 3.13 -4.59
CA MET A 71 9.74 1.71 -4.65
C MET A 71 9.75 1.07 -3.27
N LEU A 72 9.21 -0.14 -3.17
CA LEU A 72 9.31 -0.95 -1.96
C LEU A 72 10.77 -1.32 -1.74
N GLU A 73 11.27 -1.06 -0.54
CA GLU A 73 12.67 -1.31 -0.20
C GLU A 73 12.77 -2.29 0.97
N GLN A 74 13.95 -2.85 1.18
CA GLN A 74 14.18 -3.82 2.25
C GLN A 74 13.85 -3.23 3.63
N GLU A 75 14.12 -1.95 3.84
CA GLU A 75 13.84 -1.27 5.09
C GLU A 75 12.35 -1.16 5.43
N ASP A 76 11.47 -1.38 4.44
CA ASP A 76 10.03 -1.34 4.68
C ASP A 76 9.53 -2.55 5.46
N PHE A 77 10.30 -3.64 5.50
CA PHE A 77 9.94 -4.84 6.25
C PHE A 77 10.43 -4.76 7.69
N ASP A 78 9.50 -4.70 8.64
CA ASP A 78 9.85 -4.75 10.06
C ASP A 78 8.69 -5.32 10.87
N GLU A 79 8.87 -5.45 12.18
CA GLU A 79 7.88 -6.07 13.06
C GLU A 79 6.61 -5.24 13.24
N ARG A 80 6.68 -3.94 12.96
CA ARG A 80 5.59 -3.01 13.21
C ARG A 80 4.91 -2.52 11.95
N THR A 81 5.28 -3.09 10.80
CA THR A 81 4.74 -2.70 9.51
C THR A 81 3.95 -3.84 8.88
N LEU A 82 2.68 -3.58 8.61
CA LEU A 82 1.83 -4.51 7.87
C LEU A 82 1.89 -4.14 6.39
N ILE A 83 2.17 -5.13 5.55
CA ILE A 83 2.25 -4.92 4.09
C ILE A 83 1.10 -5.65 3.43
N LEU A 84 0.25 -4.91 2.73
CA LEU A 84 -0.90 -5.46 2.02
C LEU A 84 -0.69 -5.29 0.52
N VAL A 85 -0.56 -6.42 -0.17
CA VAL A 85 -0.25 -6.46 -1.60
C VAL A 85 -1.54 -6.57 -2.38
N MET A 86 -1.67 -5.77 -3.43
CA MET A 86 -2.90 -5.68 -4.20
C MET A 86 -3.19 -6.91 -5.07
N GLU A 87 -2.16 -7.68 -5.41
CA GLU A 87 -2.29 -8.88 -6.25
C GLU A 87 -1.37 -10.00 -5.77
N ASP A 88 -1.82 -11.25 -5.89
CA ASP A 88 -1.04 -12.42 -5.47
C ASP A 88 0.28 -12.55 -6.22
N ALA A 89 0.29 -12.27 -7.51
CA ALA A 89 1.53 -12.36 -8.29
C ALA A 89 2.61 -11.44 -7.75
N LEU A 90 2.25 -10.26 -7.27
CA LEU A 90 3.19 -9.32 -6.69
C LEU A 90 3.71 -9.82 -5.34
N LYS A 91 2.85 -10.45 -4.55
CA LYS A 91 3.25 -11.03 -3.27
C LYS A 91 4.34 -12.08 -3.48
N GLN A 92 4.17 -12.95 -4.45
CA GLN A 92 5.17 -13.97 -4.76
C GLN A 92 6.51 -13.34 -5.17
N ARG A 93 6.47 -12.27 -5.96
CA ARG A 93 7.68 -11.56 -6.36
C ARG A 93 8.40 -10.97 -5.15
N ILE A 94 7.66 -10.43 -4.20
CA ILE A 94 8.26 -9.87 -2.99
C ILE A 94 9.06 -10.93 -2.25
N PHE A 95 8.49 -12.13 -2.08
CA PHE A 95 9.18 -13.23 -1.41
C PHE A 95 10.42 -13.70 -2.18
N GLN A 96 10.43 -13.54 -3.50
CA GLN A 96 11.57 -13.91 -4.33
C GLN A 96 12.68 -12.87 -4.32
N GLU A 97 12.33 -11.58 -4.23
CA GLU A 97 13.27 -10.48 -4.41
C GLU A 97 13.80 -9.88 -3.12
N HIS A 98 13.18 -10.18 -1.98
CA HIS A 98 13.57 -9.59 -0.70
C HIS A 98 13.83 -10.65 0.35
N GLU A 99 14.70 -10.33 1.30
CA GLU A 99 14.98 -11.18 2.45
C GLU A 99 14.14 -10.73 3.64
N ASN A 100 13.95 -11.63 4.60
CA ASN A 100 13.25 -11.32 5.86
C ASN A 100 11.86 -10.69 5.64
N VAL A 101 11.15 -11.17 4.63
CA VAL A 101 9.78 -10.71 4.37
C VAL A 101 8.90 -11.18 5.52
N GLN A 102 8.18 -10.23 6.12
CA GLN A 102 7.29 -10.52 7.23
C GLN A 102 6.06 -9.63 7.17
N ASN A 103 4.98 -10.08 7.80
CA ASN A 103 3.73 -9.32 7.89
C ASN A 103 3.21 -8.87 6.52
N THR A 104 3.36 -9.75 5.53
CA THR A 104 3.02 -9.45 4.14
C THR A 104 1.90 -10.37 3.68
N TRP A 105 0.78 -9.80 3.25
CA TRP A 105 -0.42 -10.51 2.86
C TRP A 105 -0.99 -9.92 1.59
N GLN A 106 -1.67 -10.73 0.80
CA GLN A 106 -2.52 -10.19 -0.25
C GLN A 106 -3.72 -9.55 0.43
N LEU A 107 -4.15 -8.39 -0.04
CA LEU A 107 -5.24 -7.64 0.60
C LEU A 107 -6.50 -8.49 0.81
N SER A 108 -6.93 -9.23 -0.21
CA SER A 108 -8.13 -10.06 -0.10
C SER A 108 -7.97 -11.20 0.90
N GLU A 109 -6.78 -11.80 1.01
CA GLU A 109 -6.50 -12.82 2.01
C GLU A 109 -6.59 -12.24 3.43
N TYR A 110 -6.00 -11.07 3.61
CA TYR A 110 -5.98 -10.44 4.93
C TYR A 110 -7.37 -10.08 5.41
N ILE A 111 -8.18 -9.51 4.54
CA ILE A 111 -9.55 -9.15 4.87
C ILE A 111 -10.35 -10.40 5.25
N LYS A 112 -10.19 -11.48 4.50
CA LYS A 112 -10.87 -12.74 4.77
C LYS A 112 -10.49 -13.30 6.14
N GLU A 113 -9.19 -13.31 6.46
CA GLU A 113 -8.70 -13.80 7.75
C GLU A 113 -9.26 -12.98 8.91
N GLU A 114 -9.29 -11.65 8.77
CA GLU A 114 -9.73 -10.78 9.85
C GLU A 114 -11.25 -10.77 10.04
N THR A 115 -12.01 -11.17 9.03
CA THR A 115 -13.47 -11.16 9.12
C THR A 115 -14.05 -12.54 9.44
N ASP A 116 -13.27 -13.59 9.30
CA ASP A 116 -13.65 -14.94 9.69
C ASP A 116 -13.31 -15.18 11.16
#